data_23022d42ff8b3ab9005fbe4533200b52
#
_entry.id   23022d42ff8b3ab9005fbe4533200b52
#
_cell.length_a   1.000
_cell.length_b   1.000
_cell.length_c   1.000
_cell.angle_alpha   90.00
_cell.angle_beta   90.00
_cell.angle_gamma   90.00
#
_symmetry.space_group_name_H-M   'P 1'
#
loop_
_entity.id
_entity.type
_entity.pdbx_description
1 polymer ?
#
loop_
_entity_poly.entity_id
_entity_poly.type
_entity_poly.pdbx_seq_one_letter_code
_entity_poly.pdbx_strand_id
1 'polypeptide(L)'
;MYYQEAKSKFAGELCTQDVKAWEKYGITRIEGQAKPGLGREKIHFGGNSGYQAINLAYLFGATKIVLLGYDMQKTDGKSHWHGDHPKGLHKNPMMTVWAKNFEQLARDLNDEGVETINATRNTALEMFPKKPLDAALNLKKQVFYVQGMQGLGDNLHQRAIVRELMDKGEVFLQTPWPSVYYDFDGIKLLPPVTQLRTQAKNANRERSKYTSQKPNGVKPTKVWYSHDEVRQFGSFLGAMCAGFGVKNRDFSYPISPEMSKKAHKFLTKIGCDKPLLVYRPLVERTEWVGSSARNPDAKAYYELIKAIKDQYFVLSVADLQHNIEWAVSKDINADYEAHKGELEFEMLAALMSMASLVFCSPGFALILAQAVKSPLVAVFGGHESARLYDHENKTDLLISPKNPCECFSKTHPCDKRIDLDYWMPKLKEFANDYQKPPIS
;
A
#
# COMPACT_ATOMS: atom_id res chain seq x y z
N MET A 1 25.71 19.94 31.18
CA MET A 1 24.93 18.72 31.01
C MET A 1 24.86 18.27 29.54
N TYR A 2 24.45 19.11 28.60
CA TYR A 2 24.32 18.77 27.17
C TYR A 2 25.58 18.20 26.49
N TYR A 3 26.77 18.81 26.69
CA TYR A 3 28.00 18.38 26.01
C TYR A 3 28.53 17.03 26.49
N GLN A 4 28.37 16.69 27.76
CA GLN A 4 28.77 15.38 28.27
C GLN A 4 27.89 14.26 27.74
N GLU A 5 26.59 14.53 27.65
CA GLU A 5 25.63 13.59 27.09
C GLU A 5 25.84 13.40 25.58
N ALA A 6 26.10 14.48 24.85
CA ALA A 6 26.42 14.39 23.42
C ALA A 6 27.68 13.55 23.17
N LYS A 7 28.76 13.80 23.96
CA LYS A 7 30.02 13.06 23.83
C LYS A 7 29.88 11.57 24.13
N SER A 8 28.95 11.18 25.00
CA SER A 8 28.72 9.76 25.34
C SER A 8 27.85 9.02 24.32
N LYS A 9 27.05 9.73 23.55
CA LYS A 9 26.06 9.16 22.61
C LYS A 9 26.41 9.32 21.13
N PHE A 10 27.33 10.22 20.80
CA PHE A 10 27.68 10.54 19.42
C PHE A 10 29.09 10.02 19.09
N ALA A 11 29.15 9.13 18.09
CA ALA A 11 30.42 8.51 17.67
C ALA A 11 31.26 9.41 16.72
N GLY A 12 30.71 10.54 16.26
CA GLY A 12 31.39 11.49 15.38
C GLY A 12 32.17 12.57 16.13
N GLU A 13 32.82 13.45 15.39
CA GLU A 13 33.56 14.58 15.94
C GLU A 13 32.62 15.71 16.37
N LEU A 14 32.75 16.18 17.59
CA LEU A 14 32.02 17.33 18.12
C LEU A 14 32.83 18.60 17.96
N CYS A 15 32.24 19.61 17.35
CA CYS A 15 32.87 20.92 17.13
C CYS A 15 32.13 22.03 17.87
N THR A 16 32.86 23.06 18.30
CA THR A 16 32.29 24.24 18.97
C THR A 16 33.02 25.50 18.60
N GLN A 17 32.31 26.64 18.66
CA GLN A 17 32.91 27.97 18.61
C GLN A 17 33.08 28.56 20.03
N ASP A 18 32.45 27.98 21.04
CA ASP A 18 32.50 28.42 22.43
C ASP A 18 33.82 28.00 23.07
N VAL A 19 34.64 29.01 23.42
CA VAL A 19 35.96 28.85 24.06
C VAL A 19 35.82 28.07 25.38
N LYS A 20 34.80 28.38 26.18
CA LYS A 20 34.58 27.71 27.48
C LYS A 20 34.21 26.22 27.30
N ALA A 21 33.43 25.90 26.27
CA ALA A 21 33.10 24.52 25.93
C ALA A 21 34.31 23.74 25.40
N TRP A 22 35.15 24.37 24.57
CA TRP A 22 36.40 23.80 24.12
C TRP A 22 37.35 23.51 25.30
N GLU A 23 37.60 24.49 26.16
CA GLU A 23 38.48 24.33 27.33
C GLU A 23 37.98 23.29 28.31
N LYS A 24 36.66 23.29 28.61
CA LYS A 24 36.04 22.41 29.61
C LYS A 24 35.83 20.98 29.17
N TYR A 25 35.50 20.75 27.90
CA TYR A 25 35.05 19.44 27.43
C TYR A 25 35.98 18.82 26.38
N GLY A 26 37.04 19.53 25.95
CA GLY A 26 37.99 19.02 24.93
C GLY A 26 37.32 18.75 23.56
N ILE A 27 36.36 19.59 23.19
CA ILE A 27 35.65 19.51 21.90
C ILE A 27 36.47 20.30 20.88
N THR A 28 36.56 19.85 19.62
CA THR A 28 37.31 20.55 18.58
C THR A 28 36.81 21.97 18.40
N ARG A 29 37.71 22.96 18.57
CA ARG A 29 37.38 24.39 18.39
C ARG A 29 37.44 24.77 16.93
N ILE A 30 36.35 25.35 16.44
CA ILE A 30 36.30 25.93 15.09
C ILE A 30 36.28 27.46 15.21
N GLU A 31 37.31 28.08 14.67
CA GLU A 31 37.39 29.53 14.66
C GLU A 31 36.48 30.14 13.58
N GLY A 32 35.92 31.30 13.88
CA GLY A 32 35.06 32.01 12.95
C GLY A 32 35.11 33.52 13.10
N GLN A 33 34.57 34.24 12.16
CA GLN A 33 34.54 35.69 12.12
C GLN A 33 33.21 36.23 11.55
N ALA A 34 32.87 37.45 11.98
CA ALA A 34 31.64 38.13 11.54
C ALA A 34 31.88 38.84 10.19
N LYS A 35 31.95 38.05 9.12
CA LYS A 35 32.05 38.54 7.73
C LYS A 35 30.95 37.90 6.85
N PRO A 36 30.48 38.59 5.79
CA PRO A 36 29.67 37.98 4.75
C PRO A 36 30.51 37.09 3.83
N GLY A 37 29.84 36.31 3.00
CA GLY A 37 30.47 35.43 2.01
C GLY A 37 31.09 34.15 2.59
N LEU A 38 31.86 33.47 1.77
CA LEU A 38 32.49 32.19 2.11
C LEU A 38 33.84 32.41 2.82
N GLY A 39 33.99 31.86 4.01
CA GLY A 39 35.26 31.78 4.70
C GLY A 39 36.12 30.64 4.15
N ARG A 40 37.31 30.97 3.66
CA ARG A 40 38.24 30.01 3.04
C ARG A 40 39.25 29.39 4.01
N GLU A 41 39.44 30.01 5.19
CA GLU A 41 40.30 29.49 6.25
C GLU A 41 39.57 29.31 7.58
N LYS A 42 38.55 30.13 7.82
CA LYS A 42 37.73 30.16 9.02
C LYS A 42 36.27 30.28 8.66
N ILE A 43 35.39 29.84 9.53
CA ILE A 43 33.94 29.97 9.30
C ILE A 43 33.52 31.45 9.30
N HIS A 44 32.75 31.89 8.32
CA HIS A 44 31.99 33.13 8.39
C HIS A 44 30.61 32.88 9.01
N PHE A 45 30.19 33.72 9.96
CA PHE A 45 29.02 33.42 10.80
C PHE A 45 27.68 33.55 10.07
N GLY A 46 27.53 34.46 9.11
CA GLY A 46 26.33 34.63 8.29
C GLY A 46 25.01 34.83 9.03
N GLY A 47 25.03 34.87 10.36
CA GLY A 47 23.88 35.13 11.21
C GLY A 47 23.12 33.91 11.70
N ASN A 48 23.39 32.71 11.18
CA ASN A 48 22.71 31.48 11.62
C ASN A 48 23.56 30.21 11.45
N SER A 49 23.17 29.14 12.16
CA SER A 49 23.90 27.86 12.18
C SER A 49 23.94 27.18 10.82
N GLY A 50 22.87 27.28 10.03
CA GLY A 50 22.80 26.67 8.68
C GLY A 50 23.85 27.27 7.74
N TYR A 51 24.03 28.59 7.78
CA TYR A 51 25.07 29.26 7.02
C TYR A 51 26.46 28.73 7.39
N GLN A 52 26.72 28.61 8.70
CA GLN A 52 28.01 28.12 9.23
C GLN A 52 28.23 26.66 8.85
N ALA A 53 27.18 25.84 8.84
CA ALA A 53 27.28 24.43 8.43
C ALA A 53 27.70 24.29 6.95
N ILE A 54 27.18 25.14 6.07
CA ILE A 54 27.61 25.18 4.66
C ILE A 54 29.08 25.58 4.53
N ASN A 55 29.49 26.62 5.26
CA ASN A 55 30.87 27.05 5.24
C ASN A 55 31.82 25.99 5.82
N LEU A 56 31.39 25.28 6.87
CA LEU A 56 32.15 24.18 7.45
C LEU A 56 32.31 23.02 6.45
N ALA A 57 31.25 22.66 5.75
CA ALA A 57 31.28 21.61 4.73
C ALA A 57 32.33 21.97 3.63
N TYR A 58 32.38 23.23 3.18
CA TYR A 58 33.38 23.68 2.25
C TYR A 58 34.82 23.54 2.82
N LEU A 59 35.04 23.96 4.05
CA LEU A 59 36.34 23.86 4.71
C LEU A 59 36.79 22.39 4.89
N PHE A 60 35.86 21.47 4.97
CA PHE A 60 36.12 20.02 4.97
C PHE A 60 36.29 19.42 3.56
N GLY A 61 36.34 20.28 2.53
CA GLY A 61 36.61 19.85 1.16
C GLY A 61 35.38 19.33 0.38
N ALA A 62 34.16 19.65 0.81
CA ALA A 62 32.97 19.28 0.06
C ALA A 62 32.96 19.98 -1.30
N THR A 63 32.87 19.19 -2.38
CA THR A 63 32.68 19.67 -3.75
C THR A 63 31.19 19.70 -4.16
N LYS A 64 30.34 19.09 -3.33
CA LYS A 64 28.89 19.10 -3.48
C LYS A 64 28.22 19.23 -2.12
N ILE A 65 27.25 20.15 -2.01
CA ILE A 65 26.49 20.40 -0.79
C ILE A 65 25.01 20.32 -1.11
N VAL A 66 24.26 19.50 -0.37
CA VAL A 66 22.80 19.38 -0.50
C VAL A 66 22.13 19.92 0.76
N LEU A 67 21.34 20.99 0.59
CA LEU A 67 20.62 21.63 1.68
C LEU A 67 19.28 20.96 1.92
N LEU A 68 18.99 20.59 3.17
CA LEU A 68 17.74 19.96 3.59
C LEU A 68 17.21 20.67 4.85
N GLY A 69 15.94 21.12 4.82
CA GLY A 69 15.36 21.89 5.94
C GLY A 69 15.83 23.34 6.03
N TYR A 70 16.28 23.93 4.92
CA TYR A 70 16.67 25.35 4.84
C TYR A 70 15.49 26.20 4.36
N ASP A 71 14.43 26.28 5.17
CA ASP A 71 13.19 26.97 4.81
C ASP A 71 13.38 28.49 4.69
N MET A 72 14.09 29.11 5.61
CA MET A 72 14.29 30.58 5.74
C MET A 72 13.00 31.39 5.65
N GLN A 73 11.88 30.77 5.99
CA GLN A 73 10.53 31.34 6.05
C GLN A 73 9.71 30.60 7.09
N LYS A 74 8.51 31.13 7.41
CA LYS A 74 7.52 30.39 8.18
C LYS A 74 6.85 29.38 7.27
N THR A 75 6.82 28.12 7.68
CA THR A 75 6.09 27.04 7.01
C THR A 75 4.91 26.65 7.87
N ASP A 76 3.69 26.68 7.29
CA ASP A 76 2.42 26.44 8.00
C ASP A 76 2.25 27.31 9.27
N GLY A 77 2.69 28.58 9.19
CA GLY A 77 2.61 29.54 10.29
C GLY A 77 3.64 29.33 11.42
N LYS A 78 4.50 28.31 11.34
CA LYS A 78 5.51 27.98 12.36
C LYS A 78 6.90 28.46 11.93
N SER A 79 7.66 28.98 12.92
CA SER A 79 9.06 29.41 12.71
C SER A 79 10.06 28.26 12.83
N HIS A 80 9.68 27.15 13.47
CA HIS A 80 10.51 25.96 13.70
C HIS A 80 9.65 24.70 13.65
N TRP A 81 10.22 23.59 13.23
CA TRP A 81 9.54 22.28 13.18
C TRP A 81 9.10 21.79 14.58
N HIS A 82 9.84 22.16 15.63
CA HIS A 82 9.60 21.76 17.03
C HIS A 82 8.71 22.73 17.82
N GLY A 83 8.17 23.79 17.17
CA GLY A 83 7.42 24.85 17.84
C GLY A 83 8.31 25.99 18.39
N ASP A 84 7.77 26.82 19.29
CA ASP A 84 8.48 27.99 19.81
C ASP A 84 9.54 27.62 20.84
N HIS A 85 10.61 28.38 20.88
CA HIS A 85 11.65 28.25 21.90
C HIS A 85 11.13 28.62 23.31
N PRO A 86 11.69 28.03 24.38
CA PRO A 86 11.37 28.43 25.77
C PRO A 86 11.55 29.93 26.01
N LYS A 87 10.76 30.48 26.95
CA LYS A 87 10.90 31.88 27.36
C LYS A 87 12.37 32.22 27.71
N GLY A 88 12.91 33.28 27.13
CA GLY A 88 14.31 33.72 27.27
C GLY A 88 15.24 33.31 26.10
N LEU A 89 14.87 32.34 25.29
CA LEU A 89 15.55 31.99 24.03
C LEU A 89 14.77 32.49 22.80
N HIS A 90 13.62 33.10 23.01
CA HIS A 90 12.74 33.62 21.97
C HIS A 90 13.36 34.91 21.39
N LYS A 91 14.04 34.79 20.26
CA LYS A 91 14.43 35.93 19.42
C LYS A 91 13.59 35.89 18.15
N ASN A 92 13.03 37.04 17.77
CA ASN A 92 12.37 37.14 16.47
C ASN A 92 13.39 36.76 15.39
N PRO A 93 13.12 35.71 14.58
CA PRO A 93 14.05 35.27 13.57
C PRO A 93 14.19 36.36 12.50
N MET A 94 15.43 36.82 12.27
CA MET A 94 15.77 37.79 11.22
C MET A 94 15.89 37.10 9.85
N MET A 95 14.87 36.34 9.47
CA MET A 95 14.92 35.45 8.30
C MET A 95 15.24 36.20 7.01
N THR A 96 14.67 37.37 6.80
CA THR A 96 14.94 38.20 5.62
C THR A 96 16.40 38.72 5.55
N VAL A 97 17.00 39.05 6.69
CA VAL A 97 18.39 39.46 6.76
C VAL A 97 19.31 38.27 6.52
N TRP A 98 18.99 37.15 7.12
CA TRP A 98 19.78 35.93 6.92
C TRP A 98 19.69 35.44 5.46
N ALA A 99 18.52 35.48 4.81
CA ALA A 99 18.38 35.11 3.40
C ALA A 99 19.33 35.93 2.49
N LYS A 100 19.47 37.25 2.71
CA LYS A 100 20.43 38.09 1.97
C LYS A 100 21.88 37.65 2.14
N ASN A 101 22.25 37.18 3.34
CA ASN A 101 23.62 36.72 3.57
C ASN A 101 23.97 35.50 2.72
N PHE A 102 22.98 34.64 2.44
CA PHE A 102 23.17 33.46 1.58
C PHE A 102 23.44 33.83 0.11
N GLU A 103 23.03 34.99 -0.38
CA GLU A 103 23.28 35.41 -1.78
C GLU A 103 24.78 35.49 -2.07
N GLN A 104 25.55 36.12 -1.15
CA GLN A 104 27.02 36.22 -1.31
C GLN A 104 27.68 34.84 -1.14
N LEU A 105 27.21 34.04 -0.16
CA LEU A 105 27.73 32.69 0.04
C LEU A 105 27.49 31.80 -1.20
N ALA A 106 26.32 31.90 -1.84
CA ALA A 106 26.02 31.14 -3.03
C ALA A 106 26.94 31.51 -4.22
N ARG A 107 27.18 32.81 -4.41
CA ARG A 107 28.14 33.29 -5.43
C ARG A 107 29.54 32.74 -5.18
N ASP A 108 30.03 32.91 -3.96
CA ASP A 108 31.37 32.48 -3.59
C ASP A 108 31.58 30.97 -3.73
N LEU A 109 30.58 30.16 -3.35
CA LEU A 109 30.60 28.70 -3.54
C LEU A 109 30.61 28.30 -5.02
N ASN A 110 29.84 29.00 -5.84
CA ASN A 110 29.84 28.79 -7.29
C ASN A 110 31.19 29.13 -7.91
N ASP A 111 31.81 30.24 -7.47
CA ASP A 111 33.13 30.66 -7.94
C ASP A 111 34.25 29.67 -7.54
N GLU A 112 34.07 28.98 -6.40
CA GLU A 112 34.97 27.90 -5.94
C GLU A 112 34.61 26.53 -6.61
N GLY A 113 33.63 26.48 -7.51
CA GLY A 113 33.23 25.28 -8.21
C GLY A 113 32.46 24.26 -7.33
N VAL A 114 31.90 24.68 -6.19
CA VAL A 114 31.13 23.83 -5.30
C VAL A 114 29.66 23.75 -5.75
N GLU A 115 29.21 22.58 -6.20
CA GLU A 115 27.80 22.35 -6.53
C GLU A 115 26.95 22.44 -5.26
N THR A 116 26.12 23.48 -5.13
CA THR A 116 25.21 23.62 -4.00
C THR A 116 23.76 23.52 -4.47
N ILE A 117 23.00 22.55 -3.95
CA ILE A 117 21.62 22.27 -4.35
C ILE A 117 20.71 22.39 -3.13
N ASN A 118 19.57 23.09 -3.28
CA ASN A 118 18.56 23.15 -2.26
C ASN A 118 17.45 22.09 -2.51
N ALA A 119 17.42 21.05 -1.67
CA ALA A 119 16.42 20.00 -1.70
C ALA A 119 15.28 20.22 -0.68
N THR A 120 15.22 21.39 -0.06
CA THR A 120 14.15 21.79 0.86
C THR A 120 12.84 21.98 0.08
N ARG A 121 11.74 21.37 0.55
CA ARG A 121 10.44 21.41 -0.15
C ARG A 121 9.90 22.83 -0.31
N ASN A 122 9.86 23.61 0.78
CA ASN A 122 9.38 24.99 0.82
C ASN A 122 10.50 25.89 1.38
N THR A 123 11.06 26.77 0.57
CA THR A 123 12.21 27.58 0.95
C THR A 123 12.17 28.97 0.31
N ALA A 124 12.60 29.97 1.06
CA ALA A 124 12.84 31.34 0.58
C ALA A 124 14.26 31.54 0.01
N LEU A 125 15.14 30.52 0.07
CA LEU A 125 16.47 30.59 -0.50
C LEU A 125 16.44 30.25 -1.99
N GLU A 126 16.22 31.26 -2.83
CA GLU A 126 16.10 31.08 -4.30
C GLU A 126 17.47 31.10 -5.03
N MET A 127 18.53 31.55 -4.36
CA MET A 127 19.88 31.64 -4.92
C MET A 127 20.53 30.26 -5.15
N PHE A 128 20.04 29.20 -4.53
CA PHE A 128 20.51 27.84 -4.77
C PHE A 128 19.54 27.08 -5.70
N PRO A 129 20.04 26.36 -6.73
CA PRO A 129 19.20 25.52 -7.58
C PRO A 129 18.35 24.53 -6.78
N LYS A 130 17.04 24.52 -7.01
CA LYS A 130 16.10 23.59 -6.35
C LYS A 130 16.03 22.30 -7.12
N LYS A 131 16.22 21.17 -6.43
CA LYS A 131 16.02 19.83 -6.97
C LYS A 131 15.37 18.92 -5.91
N PRO A 132 14.55 17.94 -6.28
CA PRO A 132 14.14 16.88 -5.39
C PRO A 132 15.36 16.17 -4.78
N LEU A 133 15.25 15.65 -3.55
CA LEU A 133 16.39 15.08 -2.82
C LEU A 133 17.06 13.93 -3.57
N ASP A 134 16.28 13.04 -4.17
CA ASP A 134 16.75 11.92 -4.97
C ASP A 134 17.58 12.37 -6.19
N ALA A 135 17.13 13.42 -6.88
CA ALA A 135 17.86 14.03 -7.99
C ALA A 135 19.11 14.77 -7.50
N ALA A 136 19.05 15.46 -6.36
CA ALA A 136 20.19 16.15 -5.75
C ALA A 136 21.31 15.19 -5.33
N LEU A 137 20.94 14.02 -4.81
CA LEU A 137 21.87 12.97 -4.39
C LEU A 137 22.30 12.05 -5.53
N ASN A 138 21.82 12.27 -6.76
CA ASN A 138 22.02 11.36 -7.91
C ASN A 138 21.65 9.91 -7.59
N LEU A 139 20.64 9.71 -6.76
CA LEU A 139 20.15 8.37 -6.44
C LEU A 139 19.53 7.78 -7.69
N LYS A 140 20.17 6.76 -8.26
CA LYS A 140 19.52 5.94 -9.29
C LYS A 140 18.37 5.22 -8.61
N LYS A 141 17.13 5.56 -8.95
CA LYS A 141 15.98 4.77 -8.51
C LYS A 141 16.17 3.34 -8.99
N GLN A 142 16.06 2.40 -8.09
CA GLN A 142 16.04 0.98 -8.45
C GLN A 142 14.84 0.74 -9.36
N VAL A 143 15.03 -0.01 -10.44
CA VAL A 143 13.93 -0.36 -11.36
C VAL A 143 13.53 -1.79 -11.12
N PHE A 144 12.25 -2.00 -10.78
CA PHE A 144 11.64 -3.30 -10.57
C PHE A 144 10.72 -3.63 -11.74
N TYR A 145 10.98 -4.72 -12.44
CA TYR A 145 10.05 -5.24 -13.43
C TYR A 145 9.36 -6.48 -12.83
N VAL A 146 8.11 -6.32 -12.45
CA VAL A 146 7.28 -7.34 -11.79
C VAL A 146 6.35 -7.99 -12.81
N GLN A 147 6.51 -9.29 -13.03
CA GLN A 147 5.52 -10.09 -13.73
C GLN A 147 4.50 -10.61 -12.73
N GLY A 148 3.35 -9.95 -12.68
CA GLY A 148 2.28 -10.24 -11.73
C GLY A 148 1.54 -11.55 -12.01
N MET A 149 0.81 -12.02 -11.02
CA MET A 149 -0.10 -13.15 -11.09
C MET A 149 -1.31 -12.82 -11.99
N GLN A 150 -2.01 -13.86 -12.46
CA GLN A 150 -3.17 -13.71 -13.32
C GLN A 150 -4.49 -13.59 -12.52
N GLY A 151 -4.58 -14.26 -11.37
CA GLY A 151 -5.77 -14.27 -10.52
C GLY A 151 -6.04 -12.90 -9.88
N LEU A 152 -7.33 -12.50 -9.77
CA LEU A 152 -7.71 -11.24 -9.14
C LEU A 152 -7.36 -11.24 -7.64
N GLY A 153 -7.60 -12.34 -6.92
CA GLY A 153 -7.22 -12.47 -5.52
C GLY A 153 -5.72 -12.35 -5.30
N ASP A 154 -4.91 -13.00 -6.16
CA ASP A 154 -3.45 -12.88 -6.11
C ASP A 154 -2.98 -11.46 -6.37
N ASN A 155 -3.63 -10.72 -7.29
CA ASN A 155 -3.31 -9.31 -7.54
C ASN A 155 -3.64 -8.42 -6.33
N LEU A 156 -4.69 -8.73 -5.58
CA LEU A 156 -4.97 -8.03 -4.33
C LEU A 156 -3.86 -8.26 -3.30
N HIS A 157 -3.48 -9.51 -3.04
CA HIS A 157 -2.33 -9.82 -2.16
C HIS A 157 -1.03 -9.17 -2.64
N GLN A 158 -0.78 -9.16 -3.96
CA GLN A 158 0.39 -8.58 -4.58
C GLN A 158 0.52 -7.06 -4.34
N ARG A 159 -0.55 -6.36 -3.94
CA ARG A 159 -0.48 -4.94 -3.54
C ARG A 159 0.54 -4.70 -2.43
N ALA A 160 0.66 -5.63 -1.46
CA ALA A 160 1.65 -5.53 -0.39
C ALA A 160 3.09 -5.50 -0.93
N ILE A 161 3.39 -6.33 -1.95
CA ILE A 161 4.69 -6.35 -2.62
C ILE A 161 4.92 -5.02 -3.36
N VAL A 162 3.96 -4.62 -4.19
CA VAL A 162 4.06 -3.40 -5.00
C VAL A 162 4.26 -2.17 -4.12
N ARG A 163 3.54 -2.06 -3.01
CA ARG A 163 3.64 -0.96 -2.05
C ARG A 163 5.08 -0.82 -1.53
N GLU A 164 5.68 -1.89 -1.05
CA GLU A 164 7.05 -1.85 -0.52
C GLU A 164 8.10 -1.62 -1.63
N LEU A 165 7.89 -2.14 -2.84
CA LEU A 165 8.82 -1.90 -3.95
C LEU A 165 8.76 -0.45 -4.45
N MET A 166 7.60 0.20 -4.42
CA MET A 166 7.45 1.61 -4.81
C MET A 166 8.16 2.56 -3.84
N ASP A 167 8.28 2.19 -2.57
CA ASP A 167 9.11 2.94 -1.61
C ASP A 167 10.61 2.87 -1.95
N LYS A 168 11.02 1.81 -2.66
CA LYS A 168 12.43 1.54 -3.00
C LYS A 168 12.83 2.02 -4.40
N GLY A 169 11.85 2.23 -5.30
CA GLY A 169 12.16 2.60 -6.66
C GLY A 169 10.98 2.68 -7.62
N GLU A 170 11.28 2.59 -8.90
CA GLU A 170 10.30 2.63 -9.98
C GLU A 170 9.80 1.20 -10.28
N VAL A 171 8.48 1.01 -10.27
CA VAL A 171 7.86 -0.31 -10.46
C VAL A 171 7.14 -0.37 -11.81
N PHE A 172 7.56 -1.32 -12.65
CA PHE A 172 6.87 -1.75 -13.86
C PHE A 172 6.13 -3.05 -13.55
N LEU A 173 4.81 -3.00 -13.58
CA LEU A 173 3.96 -4.14 -13.22
C LEU A 173 3.17 -4.65 -14.42
N GLN A 174 3.38 -5.91 -14.77
CA GLN A 174 2.59 -6.61 -15.76
C GLN A 174 1.39 -7.29 -15.07
N THR A 175 0.16 -6.86 -15.38
CA THR A 175 -1.05 -7.33 -14.70
C THR A 175 -2.28 -7.26 -15.61
N PRO A 176 -3.25 -8.20 -15.50
CA PRO A 176 -4.56 -8.08 -16.15
C PRO A 176 -5.54 -7.18 -15.37
N TRP A 177 -5.15 -6.62 -14.20
CA TRP A 177 -6.02 -5.89 -13.28
C TRP A 177 -5.50 -4.50 -12.93
N PRO A 178 -5.40 -3.57 -13.90
CA PRO A 178 -4.88 -2.21 -13.66
C PRO A 178 -5.57 -1.47 -12.51
N SER A 179 -6.90 -1.53 -12.43
CA SER A 179 -7.69 -0.86 -11.39
C SER A 179 -7.39 -1.31 -9.97
N VAL A 180 -6.80 -2.49 -9.79
CA VAL A 180 -6.33 -2.96 -8.47
C VAL A 180 -5.23 -2.06 -7.91
N TYR A 181 -4.57 -1.27 -8.75
CA TYR A 181 -3.41 -0.44 -8.40
C TYR A 181 -3.66 1.05 -8.64
N TYR A 182 -4.92 1.50 -8.66
CA TYR A 182 -5.27 2.88 -9.01
C TYR A 182 -4.71 3.94 -8.04
N ASP A 183 -4.48 3.56 -6.78
CA ASP A 183 -3.98 4.38 -5.69
C ASP A 183 -2.43 4.39 -5.57
N PHE A 184 -1.73 3.73 -6.49
CA PHE A 184 -0.27 3.70 -6.52
C PHE A 184 0.26 4.74 -7.53
N ASP A 185 0.54 5.91 -7.01
CA ASP A 185 1.02 7.03 -7.82
C ASP A 185 2.35 6.71 -8.51
N GLY A 186 2.41 6.86 -9.84
CA GLY A 186 3.62 6.63 -10.62
C GLY A 186 3.94 5.18 -10.97
N ILE A 187 3.08 4.21 -10.62
CA ILE A 187 3.22 2.83 -11.08
C ILE A 187 3.17 2.76 -12.61
N LYS A 188 4.03 1.94 -13.22
CA LYS A 188 4.11 1.72 -14.66
C LYS A 188 3.39 0.41 -15.01
N LEU A 189 2.15 0.50 -15.48
CA LEU A 189 1.34 -0.66 -15.82
C LEU A 189 1.62 -1.17 -17.22
N LEU A 190 1.81 -2.49 -17.34
CA LEU A 190 2.11 -3.20 -18.57
C LEU A 190 1.01 -4.22 -18.87
N PRO A 191 0.66 -4.43 -20.16
CA PRO A 191 -0.34 -5.41 -20.55
C PRO A 191 0.12 -6.83 -20.21
N PRO A 192 -0.81 -7.70 -19.74
CA PRO A 192 -0.51 -9.10 -19.46
C PRO A 192 -0.34 -9.92 -20.72
N VAL A 193 0.29 -11.08 -20.56
CA VAL A 193 0.19 -12.18 -21.53
C VAL A 193 -0.73 -13.23 -20.89
N THR A 194 -1.97 -13.32 -21.35
CA THR A 194 -2.97 -14.26 -20.81
C THR A 194 -3.94 -14.77 -21.87
N GLN A 195 -4.36 -16.02 -21.72
CA GLN A 195 -5.40 -16.63 -22.52
C GLN A 195 -6.67 -16.90 -21.69
N LEU A 196 -6.63 -16.61 -20.38
CA LEU A 196 -7.75 -16.81 -19.50
C LEU A 196 -8.83 -15.76 -19.80
N ARG A 197 -10.07 -16.22 -20.01
CA ARG A 197 -11.20 -15.40 -20.47
C ARG A 197 -11.44 -14.13 -19.64
N THR A 198 -11.63 -14.29 -18.35
CA THR A 198 -11.94 -13.15 -17.47
C THR A 198 -10.79 -12.14 -17.41
N GLN A 199 -9.55 -12.62 -17.38
CA GLN A 199 -8.35 -11.78 -17.38
C GLN A 199 -8.19 -11.01 -18.70
N ALA A 200 -8.37 -11.70 -19.83
CA ALA A 200 -8.32 -11.07 -21.15
C ALA A 200 -9.45 -10.03 -21.33
N LYS A 201 -10.67 -10.37 -20.89
CA LYS A 201 -11.83 -9.46 -20.89
C LYS A 201 -11.51 -8.18 -20.10
N ASN A 202 -10.96 -8.30 -18.88
CA ASN A 202 -10.65 -7.15 -18.05
C ASN A 202 -9.48 -6.32 -18.62
N ALA A 203 -8.41 -6.97 -19.07
CA ALA A 203 -7.28 -6.29 -19.71
C ALA A 203 -7.70 -5.48 -20.93
N ASN A 204 -8.63 -5.99 -21.75
CA ASN A 204 -9.20 -5.23 -22.87
C ASN A 204 -10.08 -4.07 -22.40
N ARG A 205 -10.92 -4.27 -21.37
CA ARG A 205 -11.75 -3.22 -20.78
C ARG A 205 -10.92 -2.05 -20.28
N GLU A 206 -9.77 -2.33 -19.66
CA GLU A 206 -8.89 -1.35 -19.05
C GLU A 206 -7.65 -1.01 -19.89
N ARG A 207 -7.71 -1.27 -21.21
CA ARG A 207 -6.55 -1.13 -22.12
C ARG A 207 -5.90 0.27 -22.09
N SER A 208 -6.68 1.31 -21.88
CA SER A 208 -6.19 2.70 -21.80
C SER A 208 -5.28 2.97 -20.60
N LYS A 209 -5.31 2.12 -19.56
CA LYS A 209 -4.45 2.24 -18.37
C LYS A 209 -3.02 1.73 -18.60
N TYR A 210 -2.76 1.00 -19.69
CA TYR A 210 -1.42 0.53 -20.07
C TYR A 210 -0.68 1.58 -20.89
N THR A 211 -0.06 2.53 -20.21
CA THR A 211 0.62 3.67 -20.86
C THR A 211 2.14 3.51 -20.93
N SER A 212 2.69 2.44 -20.37
CA SER A 212 4.14 2.25 -20.25
C SER A 212 4.67 1.13 -21.17
N GLN A 213 5.95 1.20 -21.49
CA GLN A 213 6.68 0.16 -22.17
C GLN A 213 7.56 -0.60 -21.17
N LYS A 214 7.98 -1.81 -21.55
CA LYS A 214 8.89 -2.62 -20.72
C LYS A 214 10.20 -1.88 -20.48
N PRO A 215 10.76 -1.93 -19.27
CA PRO A 215 12.04 -1.29 -18.98
C PRO A 215 13.17 -1.99 -19.71
N ASN A 216 14.06 -1.22 -20.34
CA ASN A 216 15.19 -1.74 -21.09
C ASN A 216 16.24 -2.37 -20.14
N GLY A 217 16.73 -3.54 -20.49
CA GLY A 217 17.83 -4.21 -19.77
C GLY A 217 17.45 -4.78 -18.38
N VAL A 218 16.18 -4.68 -17.97
CA VAL A 218 15.71 -5.23 -16.69
C VAL A 218 14.94 -6.52 -16.93
N LYS A 219 15.38 -7.60 -16.28
CA LYS A 219 14.66 -8.88 -16.33
C LYS A 219 13.44 -8.87 -15.43
N PRO A 220 12.30 -9.47 -15.84
CA PRO A 220 11.12 -9.56 -14.98
C PRO A 220 11.37 -10.52 -13.81
N THR A 221 10.95 -10.12 -12.63
CA THR A 221 10.79 -11.00 -11.47
C THR A 221 9.33 -11.44 -11.40
N LYS A 222 9.10 -12.74 -11.45
CA LYS A 222 7.75 -13.31 -11.43
C LYS A 222 7.23 -13.40 -10.01
N VAL A 223 6.02 -12.92 -9.76
CA VAL A 223 5.29 -13.24 -8.54
C VAL A 223 4.81 -14.68 -8.66
N TRP A 224 5.18 -15.49 -7.69
CA TRP A 224 4.88 -16.92 -7.69
C TRP A 224 4.88 -17.45 -6.25
N TYR A 225 4.23 -18.58 -6.04
CA TYR A 225 4.32 -19.40 -4.83
C TYR A 225 4.07 -20.87 -5.17
N SER A 226 4.72 -21.77 -4.47
CA SER A 226 4.39 -23.19 -4.42
C SER A 226 3.49 -23.49 -3.22
N HIS A 227 2.84 -24.66 -3.21
CA HIS A 227 2.06 -25.09 -2.05
C HIS A 227 2.94 -25.32 -0.81
N ASP A 228 4.19 -25.74 -1.01
CA ASP A 228 5.14 -25.93 0.12
C ASP A 228 5.54 -24.58 0.73
N GLU A 229 5.78 -23.56 -0.09
CA GLU A 229 6.01 -22.20 0.40
C GLU A 229 4.79 -21.65 1.14
N VAL A 230 3.56 -21.90 0.65
CA VAL A 230 2.34 -21.50 1.36
C VAL A 230 2.26 -22.14 2.74
N ARG A 231 2.60 -23.43 2.86
CA ARG A 231 2.68 -24.12 4.17
C ARG A 231 3.79 -23.55 5.05
N GLN A 232 4.98 -23.33 4.48
CA GLN A 232 6.15 -22.81 5.18
C GLN A 232 5.92 -21.39 5.73
N PHE A 233 5.33 -20.51 4.93
CA PHE A 233 5.08 -19.10 5.30
C PHE A 233 3.68 -18.85 5.87
N GLY A 234 2.88 -19.88 6.06
CA GLY A 234 1.60 -19.86 6.74
C GLY A 234 0.43 -19.22 5.98
N SER A 235 0.68 -18.62 4.80
CA SER A 235 -0.37 -18.01 3.96
C SER A 235 0.11 -17.78 2.52
N PHE A 236 -0.84 -17.59 1.58
CA PHE A 236 -0.54 -17.19 0.20
C PHE A 236 0.18 -15.85 0.15
N LEU A 237 -0.29 -14.87 0.91
CA LEU A 237 0.36 -13.57 1.04
C LEU A 237 1.79 -13.69 1.58
N GLY A 238 1.98 -14.51 2.62
CA GLY A 238 3.29 -14.78 3.21
C GLY A 238 4.28 -15.35 2.20
N ALA A 239 3.86 -16.36 1.43
CA ALA A 239 4.68 -17.00 0.40
C ALA A 239 5.06 -16.02 -0.73
N MET A 240 4.09 -15.26 -1.26
CA MET A 240 4.37 -14.25 -2.29
C MET A 240 5.39 -13.21 -1.82
N CYS A 241 5.20 -12.67 -0.61
CA CYS A 241 6.07 -11.64 -0.05
C CYS A 241 7.48 -12.17 0.22
N ALA A 242 7.62 -13.42 0.67
CA ALA A 242 8.92 -14.05 0.90
C ALA A 242 9.75 -14.15 -0.39
N GLY A 243 9.12 -14.47 -1.52
CA GLY A 243 9.76 -14.51 -2.85
C GLY A 243 10.38 -13.18 -3.30
N PHE A 244 9.94 -12.05 -2.73
CA PHE A 244 10.47 -10.71 -2.99
C PHE A 244 11.27 -10.13 -1.81
N GLY A 245 11.44 -10.86 -0.71
CA GLY A 245 12.07 -10.34 0.50
C GLY A 245 11.30 -9.17 1.13
N VAL A 246 9.99 -9.09 0.88
CA VAL A 246 9.10 -8.03 1.33
C VAL A 246 8.50 -8.40 2.69
N LYS A 247 8.52 -7.46 3.63
CA LYS A 247 7.98 -7.64 4.99
C LYS A 247 6.56 -7.10 5.14
N ASN A 248 6.20 -6.12 4.32
CA ASN A 248 4.86 -5.52 4.32
C ASN A 248 3.79 -6.58 4.00
N ARG A 249 2.68 -6.53 4.72
CA ARG A 249 1.52 -7.42 4.54
C ARG A 249 0.24 -6.62 4.25
N ASP A 250 0.34 -5.29 4.11
CA ASP A 250 -0.80 -4.44 3.82
C ASP A 250 -1.19 -4.52 2.34
N PHE A 251 -2.26 -5.26 2.08
CA PHE A 251 -2.92 -5.37 0.77
C PHE A 251 -4.24 -4.61 0.70
N SER A 252 -4.51 -3.72 1.66
CA SER A 252 -5.74 -2.91 1.71
C SER A 252 -6.00 -2.18 0.39
N TYR A 253 -7.29 -2.12 0.02
CA TYR A 253 -7.75 -1.40 -1.16
C TYR A 253 -8.64 -0.22 -0.71
N PRO A 254 -8.19 1.02 -0.84
CA PRO A 254 -8.98 2.19 -0.47
C PRO A 254 -10.14 2.39 -1.45
N ILE A 255 -11.27 2.89 -0.96
CA ILE A 255 -12.43 3.23 -1.80
C ILE A 255 -12.50 4.75 -1.92
N SER A 256 -12.42 5.26 -3.13
CA SER A 256 -12.54 6.70 -3.37
C SER A 256 -13.97 7.19 -3.18
N PRO A 257 -14.18 8.49 -2.87
CA PRO A 257 -15.53 9.08 -2.79
C PRO A 257 -16.34 8.91 -4.08
N GLU A 258 -15.66 8.93 -5.24
CA GLU A 258 -16.31 8.73 -6.54
C GLU A 258 -16.81 7.27 -6.70
N MET A 259 -16.00 6.29 -6.33
CA MET A 259 -16.41 4.88 -6.33
C MET A 259 -17.61 4.66 -5.41
N SER A 260 -17.59 5.21 -4.19
CA SER A 260 -18.71 5.14 -3.25
C SER A 260 -19.98 5.75 -3.83
N LYS A 261 -19.88 6.93 -4.45
CA LYS A 261 -21.02 7.60 -5.08
C LYS A 261 -21.62 6.78 -6.22
N LYS A 262 -20.80 6.16 -7.08
CA LYS A 262 -21.25 5.28 -8.16
C LYS A 262 -21.96 4.04 -7.60
N ALA A 263 -21.42 3.44 -6.54
CA ALA A 263 -22.02 2.27 -5.89
C ALA A 263 -23.38 2.62 -5.25
N HIS A 264 -23.48 3.72 -4.53
CA HIS A 264 -24.77 4.21 -4.00
C HIS A 264 -25.81 4.38 -5.09
N LYS A 265 -25.46 5.07 -6.19
CA LYS A 265 -26.38 5.25 -7.33
C LYS A 265 -26.83 3.92 -7.93
N PHE A 266 -25.92 2.96 -8.00
CA PHE A 266 -26.26 1.62 -8.49
C PHE A 266 -27.24 0.92 -7.54
N LEU A 267 -26.98 0.91 -6.23
CA LEU A 267 -27.83 0.28 -5.22
C LEU A 267 -29.24 0.90 -5.17
N THR A 268 -29.34 2.23 -5.27
CA THR A 268 -30.62 2.91 -5.39
C THR A 268 -31.36 2.48 -6.66
N LYS A 269 -30.66 2.36 -7.80
CA LYS A 269 -31.24 1.95 -9.08
C LYS A 269 -31.82 0.52 -9.05
N ILE A 270 -31.18 -0.38 -8.33
CA ILE A 270 -31.62 -1.79 -8.21
C ILE A 270 -32.62 -2.02 -7.06
N GLY A 271 -33.01 -0.96 -6.32
CA GLY A 271 -34.00 -1.02 -5.25
C GLY A 271 -33.49 -1.68 -3.96
N CYS A 272 -32.22 -1.46 -3.61
CA CYS A 272 -31.64 -2.01 -2.37
C CYS A 272 -32.21 -1.26 -1.15
N ASP A 273 -33.22 -1.86 -0.51
CA ASP A 273 -34.00 -1.32 0.62
C ASP A 273 -33.70 -2.02 1.96
N LYS A 274 -32.83 -3.01 1.96
CA LYS A 274 -32.36 -3.75 3.15
C LYS A 274 -30.83 -3.65 3.29
N PRO A 275 -30.25 -4.09 4.41
CA PRO A 275 -28.79 -4.26 4.53
C PRO A 275 -28.25 -5.10 3.37
N LEU A 276 -27.17 -4.63 2.73
CA LEU A 276 -26.61 -5.30 1.55
C LEU A 276 -25.82 -6.56 1.94
N LEU A 277 -26.14 -7.69 1.32
CA LEU A 277 -25.33 -8.90 1.32
C LEU A 277 -24.78 -9.16 -0.10
N VAL A 278 -23.47 -9.16 -0.25
CA VAL A 278 -22.82 -9.56 -1.51
C VAL A 278 -22.54 -11.06 -1.45
N TYR A 279 -23.21 -11.81 -2.32
CA TYR A 279 -23.12 -13.26 -2.40
C TYR A 279 -22.33 -13.71 -3.63
N ARG A 280 -21.39 -14.62 -3.44
CA ARG A 280 -20.68 -15.29 -4.54
C ARG A 280 -21.15 -16.75 -4.62
N PRO A 281 -21.89 -17.17 -5.70
CA PRO A 281 -22.28 -18.57 -5.89
C PRO A 281 -21.04 -19.45 -6.08
N LEU A 282 -21.16 -20.74 -5.74
CA LEU A 282 -20.15 -21.72 -6.09
C LEU A 282 -20.15 -21.90 -7.61
N VAL A 283 -18.95 -21.85 -8.19
CA VAL A 283 -18.77 -21.97 -9.64
C VAL A 283 -17.78 -23.07 -9.98
N GLU A 284 -17.94 -23.63 -11.16
CA GLU A 284 -16.95 -24.45 -11.86
C GLU A 284 -16.62 -23.84 -13.20
N ARG A 285 -15.42 -24.10 -13.70
CA ARG A 285 -14.98 -23.59 -14.99
C ARG A 285 -14.03 -24.55 -15.69
N THR A 286 -14.12 -24.60 -17.02
CA THR A 286 -13.29 -25.48 -17.85
C THR A 286 -11.85 -25.02 -17.95
N GLU A 287 -11.59 -23.71 -17.81
CA GLU A 287 -10.26 -23.13 -17.98
C GLU A 287 -9.26 -23.52 -16.85
N TRP A 288 -9.77 -23.95 -15.71
CA TRP A 288 -8.95 -24.30 -14.54
C TRP A 288 -9.20 -25.75 -14.13
N VAL A 289 -8.20 -26.58 -14.38
CA VAL A 289 -8.25 -27.98 -13.93
C VAL A 289 -8.37 -28.03 -12.40
N GLY A 290 -9.37 -28.75 -11.90
CA GLY A 290 -9.63 -28.89 -10.46
C GLY A 290 -10.33 -27.68 -9.83
N SER A 291 -11.05 -26.84 -10.60
CA SER A 291 -11.81 -25.72 -10.05
C SER A 291 -12.84 -26.15 -9.00
N SER A 292 -13.45 -27.33 -9.14
CA SER A 292 -14.37 -27.92 -8.16
C SER A 292 -13.70 -28.34 -6.85
N ALA A 293 -12.38 -28.56 -6.86
CA ALA A 293 -11.63 -28.98 -5.67
C ALA A 293 -11.69 -27.94 -4.54
N ARG A 294 -11.73 -26.65 -4.88
CA ARG A 294 -11.79 -25.54 -3.93
C ARG A 294 -13.18 -25.32 -3.34
N ASN A 295 -14.24 -25.78 -4.02
CA ASN A 295 -15.61 -25.59 -3.56
C ASN A 295 -15.86 -26.38 -2.27
N PRO A 296 -16.54 -25.79 -1.27
CA PRO A 296 -17.03 -26.49 -0.09
C PRO A 296 -18.13 -27.49 -0.47
N ASP A 297 -18.68 -28.18 0.53
CA ASP A 297 -19.90 -28.95 0.37
C ASP A 297 -21.07 -28.04 -0.08
N ALA A 298 -21.60 -28.28 -1.26
CA ALA A 298 -22.60 -27.41 -1.89
C ALA A 298 -23.93 -27.36 -1.12
N LYS A 299 -24.28 -28.46 -0.45
CA LYS A 299 -25.50 -28.51 0.38
C LYS A 299 -25.31 -27.66 1.64
N ALA A 300 -24.22 -27.83 2.33
CA ALA A 300 -23.91 -27.01 3.51
C ALA A 300 -23.80 -25.52 3.17
N TYR A 301 -23.18 -25.21 2.05
CA TYR A 301 -23.07 -23.82 1.56
C TYR A 301 -24.45 -23.19 1.34
N TYR A 302 -25.37 -23.92 0.70
CA TYR A 302 -26.75 -23.50 0.48
C TYR A 302 -27.54 -23.33 1.79
N GLU A 303 -27.45 -24.27 2.74
CA GLU A 303 -28.19 -24.21 4.00
C GLU A 303 -27.69 -23.04 4.86
N LEU A 304 -26.40 -22.75 4.85
CA LEU A 304 -25.82 -21.61 5.57
C LEU A 304 -26.33 -20.27 5.02
N ILE A 305 -26.24 -20.02 3.73
CA ILE A 305 -26.74 -18.75 3.16
C ILE A 305 -28.26 -18.62 3.28
N LYS A 306 -29.01 -19.70 3.10
CA LYS A 306 -30.47 -19.73 3.25
C LYS A 306 -30.91 -19.30 4.66
N ALA A 307 -30.13 -19.63 5.69
CA ALA A 307 -30.47 -19.33 7.08
C ALA A 307 -30.45 -17.85 7.43
N ILE A 308 -29.78 -17.03 6.61
CA ILE A 308 -29.56 -15.59 6.90
C ILE A 308 -30.06 -14.64 5.80
N LYS A 309 -30.21 -15.12 4.55
CA LYS A 309 -30.42 -14.26 3.38
C LYS A 309 -31.66 -13.34 3.49
N ASP A 310 -32.74 -13.78 4.12
CA ASP A 310 -34.00 -13.03 4.17
C ASP A 310 -33.93 -11.71 4.96
N GLN A 311 -32.84 -11.53 5.74
CA GLN A 311 -32.53 -10.31 6.48
C GLN A 311 -31.84 -9.23 5.63
N TYR A 312 -31.44 -9.57 4.39
CA TYR A 312 -30.62 -8.74 3.54
C TYR A 312 -31.25 -8.52 2.17
N PHE A 313 -30.79 -7.49 1.48
CA PHE A 313 -30.87 -7.40 0.02
C PHE A 313 -29.68 -8.17 -0.55
N VAL A 314 -29.95 -9.24 -1.26
CA VAL A 314 -28.91 -10.14 -1.76
C VAL A 314 -28.50 -9.76 -3.18
N LEU A 315 -27.27 -9.26 -3.33
CA LEU A 315 -26.62 -9.03 -4.62
C LEU A 315 -25.72 -10.23 -4.94
N SER A 316 -26.12 -11.06 -5.88
CA SER A 316 -25.33 -12.20 -6.35
C SER A 316 -24.39 -11.78 -7.48
N VAL A 317 -23.06 -12.07 -7.33
CA VAL A 317 -22.03 -11.63 -8.28
C VAL A 317 -21.27 -12.79 -8.89
N ALA A 318 -21.18 -12.85 -10.22
CA ALA A 318 -20.46 -13.87 -10.98
C ALA A 318 -20.02 -13.35 -12.36
N ASP A 319 -19.21 -14.13 -13.09
CA ASP A 319 -18.91 -13.90 -14.51
C ASP A 319 -19.16 -15.23 -15.27
N LEU A 320 -20.45 -15.63 -15.32
CA LEU A 320 -20.85 -16.89 -15.92
C LEU A 320 -20.85 -16.81 -17.44
N GLN A 321 -20.49 -17.93 -18.06
CA GLN A 321 -20.57 -18.10 -19.50
C GLN A 321 -20.87 -19.57 -19.82
N HIS A 322 -21.88 -19.80 -20.65
CA HIS A 322 -22.27 -21.13 -21.07
C HIS A 322 -21.07 -21.97 -21.52
N ASN A 323 -21.00 -23.22 -21.04
CA ASN A 323 -19.92 -24.20 -21.32
C ASN A 323 -18.48 -23.77 -20.88
N ILE A 324 -18.30 -22.62 -20.22
CA ILE A 324 -16.99 -22.18 -19.74
C ILE A 324 -16.97 -22.01 -18.23
N GLU A 325 -17.91 -21.28 -17.67
CA GLU A 325 -18.08 -21.07 -16.22
C GLU A 325 -19.57 -21.11 -15.87
N TRP A 326 -19.95 -21.94 -14.92
CA TRP A 326 -21.36 -22.12 -14.49
C TRP A 326 -21.44 -22.22 -12.97
N ALA A 327 -22.61 -21.84 -12.42
CA ALA A 327 -22.91 -22.00 -11.00
C ALA A 327 -23.27 -23.50 -10.72
N VAL A 328 -22.72 -24.00 -9.60
CA VAL A 328 -22.96 -25.37 -9.11
C VAL A 328 -23.67 -25.39 -7.76
N SER A 329 -23.80 -24.25 -7.08
CA SER A 329 -24.67 -24.11 -5.92
C SER A 329 -26.13 -24.01 -6.35
N LYS A 330 -27.03 -24.49 -5.46
CA LYS A 330 -28.46 -24.30 -5.63
C LYS A 330 -28.80 -22.80 -5.68
N ASP A 331 -29.74 -22.43 -6.53
CA ASP A 331 -30.25 -21.06 -6.59
C ASP A 331 -30.85 -20.64 -5.25
N ILE A 332 -30.51 -19.44 -4.81
CA ILE A 332 -31.00 -18.84 -3.56
C ILE A 332 -32.08 -17.79 -3.79
N ASN A 333 -32.50 -17.55 -5.06
CA ASN A 333 -33.37 -16.45 -5.44
C ASN A 333 -32.82 -15.11 -4.86
N ALA A 334 -31.72 -14.67 -5.40
CA ALA A 334 -31.12 -13.38 -5.03
C ALA A 334 -31.99 -12.21 -5.51
N ASP A 335 -31.99 -11.08 -4.79
CA ASP A 335 -32.78 -9.90 -5.18
C ASP A 335 -32.24 -9.25 -6.46
N TYR A 336 -30.93 -9.36 -6.69
CA TYR A 336 -30.29 -8.92 -7.93
C TYR A 336 -29.13 -9.83 -8.33
N GLU A 337 -29.05 -10.19 -9.60
CA GLU A 337 -27.98 -11.02 -10.16
C GLU A 337 -27.12 -10.24 -11.15
N ALA A 338 -25.85 -10.05 -10.81
CA ALA A 338 -24.82 -9.53 -11.69
C ALA A 338 -23.90 -10.69 -12.13
N HIS A 339 -24.37 -11.52 -13.07
CA HIS A 339 -23.75 -12.80 -13.41
C HIS A 339 -22.99 -12.81 -14.75
N LYS A 340 -22.89 -11.68 -15.45
CA LYS A 340 -22.20 -11.56 -16.75
C LYS A 340 -20.85 -10.88 -16.64
N GLY A 341 -20.33 -10.70 -15.41
CA GLY A 341 -19.12 -9.92 -15.15
C GLY A 341 -19.25 -8.47 -15.65
N GLU A 342 -20.45 -7.91 -15.58
CA GLU A 342 -20.78 -6.54 -15.95
C GLU A 342 -20.26 -5.50 -14.96
N LEU A 343 -20.07 -5.89 -13.69
CA LEU A 343 -19.50 -5.00 -12.69
C LEU A 343 -18.00 -4.88 -12.91
N GLU A 344 -17.56 -3.64 -13.12
CA GLU A 344 -16.14 -3.32 -13.12
C GLU A 344 -15.53 -3.53 -11.74
N PHE A 345 -14.22 -3.78 -11.67
CA PHE A 345 -13.54 -4.08 -10.41
C PHE A 345 -13.76 -2.99 -9.34
N GLU A 346 -13.63 -1.71 -9.73
CA GLU A 346 -13.82 -0.57 -8.81
C GLU A 346 -15.25 -0.52 -8.25
N MET A 347 -16.26 -0.82 -9.07
CA MET A 347 -17.65 -0.91 -8.64
C MET A 347 -17.85 -2.08 -7.66
N LEU A 348 -17.33 -3.24 -7.99
CA LEU A 348 -17.44 -4.43 -7.13
C LEU A 348 -16.76 -4.20 -5.77
N ALA A 349 -15.58 -3.56 -5.76
CA ALA A 349 -14.86 -3.21 -4.53
C ALA A 349 -15.67 -2.23 -3.66
N ALA A 350 -16.26 -1.20 -4.27
CA ALA A 350 -17.10 -0.24 -3.56
C ALA A 350 -18.37 -0.90 -3.00
N LEU A 351 -19.06 -1.77 -3.78
CA LEU A 351 -20.23 -2.51 -3.30
C LEU A 351 -19.87 -3.42 -2.13
N MET A 352 -18.74 -4.14 -2.20
CA MET A 352 -18.30 -4.97 -1.09
C MET A 352 -17.94 -4.14 0.16
N SER A 353 -17.32 -2.98 0.01
CA SER A 353 -17.00 -2.11 1.17
C SER A 353 -18.24 -1.57 1.88
N MET A 354 -19.33 -1.40 1.15
CA MET A 354 -20.63 -0.95 1.66
C MET A 354 -21.48 -2.10 2.23
N ALA A 355 -21.13 -3.34 1.87
CA ALA A 355 -21.89 -4.49 2.31
C ALA A 355 -21.92 -4.62 3.84
N SER A 356 -23.07 -5.04 4.36
CA SER A 356 -23.19 -5.49 5.74
C SER A 356 -22.54 -6.86 5.90
N LEU A 357 -22.56 -7.67 4.82
CA LEU A 357 -21.96 -8.98 4.81
C LEU A 357 -21.54 -9.38 3.39
N VAL A 358 -20.36 -9.99 3.27
CA VAL A 358 -19.94 -10.74 2.08
C VAL A 358 -20.00 -12.22 2.40
N PHE A 359 -20.66 -13.01 1.55
CA PHE A 359 -20.76 -14.47 1.70
C PHE A 359 -20.16 -15.16 0.48
N CYS A 360 -19.08 -15.94 0.68
CA CYS A 360 -18.35 -16.56 -0.43
C CYS A 360 -17.64 -17.86 -0.03
N SER A 361 -17.01 -18.53 -1.01
CA SER A 361 -16.00 -19.57 -0.84
C SER A 361 -14.61 -19.01 -1.12
N PRO A 362 -13.50 -19.78 -0.89
CA PRO A 362 -12.14 -19.34 -1.20
C PRO A 362 -11.99 -18.84 -2.64
N GLY A 363 -11.42 -17.66 -2.80
CA GLY A 363 -11.21 -17.01 -4.09
C GLY A 363 -11.10 -15.49 -3.96
N PHE A 364 -11.26 -14.79 -5.07
CA PHE A 364 -11.07 -13.34 -5.11
C PHE A 364 -12.03 -12.58 -4.18
N ALA A 365 -13.27 -13.06 -4.02
CA ALA A 365 -14.28 -12.38 -3.22
C ALA A 365 -13.92 -12.33 -1.74
N LEU A 366 -13.32 -13.40 -1.21
CA LEU A 366 -12.75 -13.45 0.13
C LEU A 366 -11.65 -12.40 0.29
N ILE A 367 -10.65 -12.41 -0.61
CA ILE A 367 -9.50 -11.49 -0.53
C ILE A 367 -9.94 -10.03 -0.71
N LEU A 368 -10.90 -9.78 -1.61
CA LEU A 368 -11.43 -8.43 -1.82
C LEU A 368 -12.18 -7.93 -0.59
N ALA A 369 -13.03 -8.77 0.04
CA ALA A 369 -13.72 -8.40 1.27
C ALA A 369 -12.73 -8.01 2.38
N GLN A 370 -11.66 -8.79 2.55
CA GLN A 370 -10.57 -8.46 3.49
C GLN A 370 -9.84 -7.16 3.10
N ALA A 371 -9.54 -6.95 1.81
CA ALA A 371 -8.85 -5.76 1.33
C ALA A 371 -9.65 -4.47 1.57
N VAL A 372 -10.98 -4.53 1.49
CA VAL A 372 -11.89 -3.39 1.75
C VAL A 372 -12.45 -3.39 3.18
N LYS A 373 -12.02 -4.34 4.03
CA LYS A 373 -12.43 -4.48 5.44
C LYS A 373 -13.94 -4.65 5.62
N SER A 374 -14.58 -5.43 4.75
CA SER A 374 -15.99 -5.77 4.86
C SER A 374 -16.20 -6.99 5.76
N PRO A 375 -17.30 -7.05 6.56
CA PRO A 375 -17.66 -8.28 7.26
C PRO A 375 -17.80 -9.45 6.30
N LEU A 376 -17.17 -10.58 6.63
CA LEU A 376 -17.00 -11.70 5.72
C LEU A 376 -17.41 -13.02 6.35
N VAL A 377 -18.24 -13.78 5.64
CA VAL A 377 -18.43 -15.21 5.87
C VAL A 377 -17.82 -15.98 4.69
N ALA A 378 -16.79 -16.77 4.95
CA ALA A 378 -16.16 -17.61 3.95
C ALA A 378 -16.27 -19.08 4.34
N VAL A 379 -16.79 -19.91 3.41
CA VAL A 379 -16.99 -21.34 3.64
C VAL A 379 -15.99 -22.13 2.84
N PHE A 380 -15.19 -22.94 3.54
CA PHE A 380 -14.07 -23.72 2.99
C PHE A 380 -14.43 -25.18 2.80
N GLY A 381 -13.84 -25.82 1.77
CA GLY A 381 -13.95 -27.27 1.53
C GLY A 381 -12.80 -28.09 2.11
N GLY A 382 -11.84 -27.48 2.78
CA GLY A 382 -10.66 -28.16 3.34
C GLY A 382 -9.50 -28.37 2.38
N HIS A 383 -9.67 -28.19 1.08
CA HIS A 383 -8.61 -28.22 0.08
C HIS A 383 -7.53 -27.17 0.37
N GLU A 384 -7.97 -25.97 0.68
CA GLU A 384 -7.24 -24.86 1.30
C GLU A 384 -7.86 -24.65 2.68
N SER A 385 -7.08 -24.50 3.70
CA SER A 385 -7.61 -24.29 5.05
C SER A 385 -7.88 -22.83 5.33
N ALA A 386 -8.81 -22.54 6.22
CA ALA A 386 -9.16 -21.18 6.66
C ALA A 386 -7.96 -20.44 7.23
N ARG A 387 -7.05 -21.12 7.97
CA ARG A 387 -5.86 -20.51 8.55
C ARG A 387 -4.93 -19.83 7.53
N LEU A 388 -4.95 -20.25 6.27
CA LEU A 388 -4.13 -19.65 5.20
C LEU A 388 -4.62 -18.28 4.75
N TYR A 389 -5.83 -17.90 5.17
CA TYR A 389 -6.50 -16.63 4.91
C TYR A 389 -6.84 -15.85 6.18
N ASP A 390 -6.46 -16.40 7.34
CA ASP A 390 -6.64 -15.72 8.62
C ASP A 390 -5.55 -14.65 8.76
N HIS A 391 -5.96 -13.41 8.60
CA HIS A 391 -5.14 -12.22 8.76
C HIS A 391 -5.46 -11.47 10.07
N GLU A 392 -5.95 -12.21 11.09
CA GLU A 392 -6.37 -11.66 12.39
C GLU A 392 -7.50 -10.61 12.30
N ASN A 393 -8.30 -10.68 11.22
CA ASN A 393 -9.46 -9.82 11.04
C ASN A 393 -10.63 -10.29 11.93
N LYS A 394 -11.00 -9.51 12.91
CA LYS A 394 -12.16 -9.80 13.80
C LYS A 394 -13.51 -9.79 13.06
N THR A 395 -13.55 -9.28 11.84
CA THR A 395 -14.74 -9.18 10.99
C THR A 395 -14.91 -10.37 10.03
N ASP A 396 -14.13 -11.44 10.23
CA ASP A 396 -14.15 -12.62 9.38
C ASP A 396 -14.70 -13.83 10.16
N LEU A 397 -15.74 -14.48 9.63
CA LEU A 397 -16.19 -15.79 10.05
C LEU A 397 -15.78 -16.84 9.01
N LEU A 398 -14.71 -17.58 9.32
CA LEU A 398 -14.13 -18.57 8.41
C LEU A 398 -14.63 -19.99 8.75
N ILE A 399 -15.67 -20.45 8.06
CA ILE A 399 -16.32 -21.74 8.26
C ILE A 399 -15.56 -22.83 7.50
N SER A 400 -15.13 -23.88 8.19
CA SER A 400 -14.36 -24.96 7.59
C SER A 400 -14.79 -26.34 8.11
N PRO A 401 -14.44 -27.44 7.40
CA PRO A 401 -14.52 -28.78 7.95
C PRO A 401 -13.72 -28.89 9.26
N LYS A 402 -14.12 -29.81 10.13
CA LYS A 402 -13.43 -30.06 11.41
C LYS A 402 -11.96 -30.38 11.23
N ASN A 403 -11.62 -31.13 10.19
CA ASN A 403 -10.26 -31.55 9.86
C ASN A 403 -9.95 -31.21 8.40
N PRO A 404 -9.57 -29.94 8.09
CA PRO A 404 -9.21 -29.55 6.73
C PRO A 404 -7.96 -30.32 6.29
N CYS A 405 -7.96 -30.84 5.07
CA CYS A 405 -6.88 -31.69 4.56
C CYS A 405 -5.66 -30.94 4.07
N GLU A 406 -5.83 -29.66 3.65
CA GLU A 406 -4.78 -28.85 2.99
C GLU A 406 -4.02 -29.59 1.89
N CYS A 407 -4.74 -30.45 1.15
CA CYS A 407 -4.10 -31.35 0.19
C CYS A 407 -3.65 -30.64 -1.08
N PHE A 408 -4.29 -29.53 -1.45
CA PHE A 408 -4.08 -28.82 -2.73
C PHE A 408 -4.20 -29.74 -3.95
N SER A 409 -4.87 -30.88 -3.80
CA SER A 409 -5.08 -31.86 -4.87
C SER A 409 -6.10 -31.34 -5.89
N LYS A 410 -5.83 -31.52 -7.17
CA LYS A 410 -6.74 -31.13 -8.25
C LYS A 410 -8.10 -31.84 -8.18
N THR A 411 -8.16 -33.05 -7.67
CA THR A 411 -9.38 -33.84 -7.56
C THR A 411 -10.09 -33.69 -6.22
N HIS A 412 -9.35 -33.34 -5.16
CA HIS A 412 -9.80 -33.18 -3.78
C HIS A 412 -10.86 -34.25 -3.34
N PRO A 413 -10.52 -35.52 -3.21
CA PRO A 413 -11.43 -36.58 -2.80
C PRO A 413 -11.70 -36.58 -1.29
N CYS A 414 -11.15 -35.63 -0.54
CA CYS A 414 -11.21 -35.57 0.92
C CYS A 414 -12.60 -35.16 1.44
N ASP A 415 -12.84 -35.38 2.72
CA ASP A 415 -14.10 -35.04 3.38
C ASP A 415 -14.29 -33.52 3.48
N LYS A 416 -15.37 -33.00 2.91
CA LYS A 416 -15.76 -31.59 2.89
C LYS A 416 -16.88 -31.25 3.87
N ARG A 417 -17.34 -32.22 4.69
CA ARG A 417 -18.49 -32.02 5.56
C ARG A 417 -18.30 -30.88 6.53
N ILE A 418 -19.27 -29.99 6.55
CA ILE A 418 -19.38 -28.89 7.50
C ILE A 418 -20.34 -29.31 8.61
N ASP A 419 -19.91 -29.12 9.85
CA ASP A 419 -20.75 -29.34 11.03
C ASP A 419 -21.75 -28.18 11.17
N LEU A 420 -22.96 -28.36 10.60
CA LEU A 420 -23.97 -27.30 10.61
C LEU A 420 -24.50 -27.02 12.02
N ASP A 421 -24.55 -27.99 12.91
CA ASP A 421 -25.01 -27.78 14.29
C ASP A 421 -24.06 -26.88 15.05
N TYR A 422 -22.77 -26.99 14.76
CA TYR A 422 -21.74 -26.12 15.35
C TYR A 422 -21.68 -24.71 14.70
N TRP A 423 -21.80 -24.63 13.37
CA TRP A 423 -21.58 -23.37 12.66
C TRP A 423 -22.82 -22.52 12.50
N MET A 424 -24.03 -23.07 12.46
CA MET A 424 -25.25 -22.33 12.23
C MET A 424 -25.57 -21.31 13.32
N PRO A 425 -25.45 -21.62 14.64
CA PRO A 425 -25.64 -20.60 15.67
C PRO A 425 -24.65 -19.45 15.56
N LYS A 426 -23.37 -19.75 15.31
CA LYS A 426 -22.32 -18.74 15.14
C LYS A 426 -22.54 -17.83 13.94
N LEU A 427 -23.00 -18.42 12.82
CA LEU A 427 -23.34 -17.66 11.62
C LEU A 427 -24.48 -16.67 11.89
N LYS A 428 -25.53 -17.12 12.57
CA LYS A 428 -26.70 -16.27 12.90
C LYS A 428 -26.31 -15.13 13.85
N GLU A 429 -25.51 -15.41 14.87
CA GLU A 429 -24.97 -14.42 15.78
C GLU A 429 -24.13 -13.40 15.01
N PHE A 430 -23.16 -13.86 14.23
CA PHE A 430 -22.30 -13.01 13.41
C PHE A 430 -23.11 -12.14 12.42
N ALA A 431 -24.10 -12.72 11.73
CA ALA A 431 -24.93 -11.98 10.81
C ALA A 431 -25.76 -10.88 11.49
N ASN A 432 -26.20 -11.09 12.74
CA ASN A 432 -26.93 -10.07 13.52
C ASN A 432 -25.99 -8.93 13.96
N ASP A 433 -24.75 -9.22 14.32
CA ASP A 433 -23.77 -8.22 14.82
C ASP A 433 -23.37 -7.21 13.74
N TYR A 434 -23.43 -7.61 12.46
CA TYR A 434 -22.99 -6.79 11.33
C TYR A 434 -24.13 -6.22 10.45
N GLN A 435 -25.35 -6.16 10.97
CA GLN A 435 -26.45 -5.50 10.27
C GLN A 435 -26.21 -3.98 10.22
N LYS A 436 -25.76 -3.45 9.09
CA LYS A 436 -25.75 -2.02 8.83
C LYS A 436 -27.17 -1.57 8.44
N PRO A 437 -27.56 -0.31 8.74
CA PRO A 437 -28.83 0.21 8.26
C PRO A 437 -28.89 0.14 6.70
N PRO A 438 -30.10 0.11 6.12
CA PRO A 438 -30.25 0.24 4.67
C PRO A 438 -29.53 1.45 4.14
N ILE A 439 -29.04 1.35 2.92
CA ILE A 439 -28.34 2.42 2.24
C ILE A 439 -29.39 3.42 1.78
N SER A 440 -29.57 4.51 2.58
CA SER A 440 -30.52 5.59 2.28
C SER A 440 -30.02 6.54 1.20
#